data_f3a2eac50ef3bb13037cdab4a0971d6d
#
_entry.id   f3a2eac50ef3bb13037cdab4a0971d6d
#
_cell.length_a   1.000
_cell.length_b   1.000
_cell.length_c   1.000
_cell.angle_alpha   90.00
_cell.angle_beta   90.00
_cell.angle_gamma   90.00
#
_symmetry.space_group_name_H-M   'P 1'
#
loop_
_entity.id
_entity.type
_entity.pdbx_description
1 polymer ?
#
loop_
_entity_poly.entity_id
_entity_poly.type
_entity_poly.pdbx_seq_one_letter_code
_entity_poly.pdbx_strand_id
1 'polypeptide(L)'
;VAGDVRDERKEMHLIMVRWIKGIVAVAALVFTNEVAAQERRCRAEFGGGADIVSNYMWRGLREAGVSFQPSLSFSVGAFSIAAWGSTDFAAASYREMDLTLAYGVGPVDLSLADIYCVSPAGEKRDSYGYFSFGKGSPHRIEAGIRWRISEQVPVTLAWYTTLFGGSDYNAAGKRVFASYFEISYPFTFKGIDLEAGIGMVPWNAYGVYGIDRDFYVQDVHFNAGRNWRFEGLAGLEFGIFTSVSWNPA
;
A
#
# COMPACT_ATOMS: atom_id res chain seq x y z
N VAL A 1 -20.38 25.25 -26.70
CA VAL A 1 -20.15 24.66 -25.35
C VAL A 1 -19.56 23.25 -25.47
N ALA A 2 -19.78 22.49 -26.53
CA ALA A 2 -19.26 21.13 -26.69
C ALA A 2 -17.79 21.03 -27.19
N GLY A 3 -17.22 22.14 -27.67
CA GLY A 3 -15.82 22.20 -28.16
C GLY A 3 -14.77 22.26 -27.07
N ASP A 4 -15.07 22.96 -25.98
CA ASP A 4 -14.16 23.26 -24.88
C ASP A 4 -13.80 22.00 -24.05
N VAL A 5 -14.78 21.18 -23.72
CA VAL A 5 -14.57 19.95 -22.90
C VAL A 5 -13.76 18.86 -23.64
N ARG A 6 -13.68 18.92 -24.95
CA ARG A 6 -12.91 17.96 -25.75
C ARG A 6 -11.43 18.35 -25.84
N ASP A 7 -11.15 19.65 -25.76
CA ASP A 7 -9.78 20.19 -25.80
C ASP A 7 -9.09 20.05 -24.43
N GLU A 8 -9.78 20.34 -23.34
CA GLU A 8 -9.27 20.12 -21.97
C GLU A 8 -8.93 18.64 -21.72
N ARG A 9 -9.70 17.71 -22.28
CA ARG A 9 -9.42 16.28 -22.16
C ARG A 9 -8.17 15.84 -22.93
N LYS A 10 -7.87 16.46 -24.06
CA LYS A 10 -6.64 16.20 -24.83
C LYS A 10 -5.44 16.78 -24.12
N GLU A 11 -5.55 17.98 -23.57
CA GLU A 11 -4.51 18.63 -22.76
C GLU A 11 -4.16 17.79 -21.54
N MET A 12 -5.14 17.35 -20.78
CA MET A 12 -4.94 16.52 -19.58
C MET A 12 -4.33 15.14 -19.94
N HIS A 13 -4.74 14.53 -21.04
CA HIS A 13 -4.15 13.28 -21.54
C HIS A 13 -2.68 13.50 -21.98
N LEU A 14 -2.39 14.63 -22.61
CA LEU A 14 -1.02 14.99 -23.02
C LEU A 14 -0.11 15.22 -21.81
N ILE A 15 -0.62 15.93 -20.80
CA ILE A 15 0.08 16.18 -19.55
C ILE A 15 0.38 14.86 -18.81
N MET A 16 -0.60 13.98 -18.69
CA MET A 16 -0.45 12.68 -18.05
C MET A 16 0.56 11.79 -18.79
N VAL A 17 0.52 11.75 -20.13
CA VAL A 17 1.49 11.01 -20.95
C VAL A 17 2.90 11.59 -20.82
N ARG A 18 3.05 12.91 -20.70
CA ARG A 18 4.37 13.56 -20.47
C ARG A 18 4.93 13.23 -19.08
N TRP A 19 4.07 13.20 -18.04
CA TRP A 19 4.47 12.79 -16.69
C TRP A 19 4.86 11.32 -16.61
N ILE A 20 4.10 10.42 -17.25
CA ILE A 20 4.42 8.98 -17.32
C ILE A 20 5.75 8.78 -18.06
N LYS A 21 5.99 9.48 -19.18
CA LYS A 21 7.28 9.44 -19.91
C LYS A 21 8.42 10.00 -19.05
N GLY A 22 8.18 11.04 -18.26
CA GLY A 22 9.15 11.61 -17.33
C GLY A 22 9.53 10.62 -16.22
N ILE A 23 8.54 9.97 -15.62
CA ILE A 23 8.75 8.96 -14.57
C ILE A 23 9.49 7.73 -15.13
N VAL A 24 9.12 7.26 -16.32
CA VAL A 24 9.80 6.15 -17.01
C VAL A 24 11.24 6.54 -17.40
N ALA A 25 11.48 7.78 -17.79
CA ALA A 25 12.83 8.25 -18.12
C ALA A 25 13.73 8.39 -16.88
N VAL A 26 13.17 8.85 -15.75
CA VAL A 26 13.89 8.90 -14.46
C VAL A 26 14.16 7.48 -13.95
N ALA A 27 13.21 6.57 -14.05
CA ALA A 27 13.42 5.16 -13.74
C ALA A 27 14.50 4.55 -14.65
N ALA A 28 14.48 4.82 -15.95
CA ALA A 28 15.49 4.32 -16.88
C ALA A 28 16.90 4.89 -16.61
N LEU A 29 17.02 6.15 -16.17
CA LEU A 29 18.30 6.77 -15.78
C LEU A 29 18.87 6.20 -14.48
N VAL A 30 18.02 5.79 -13.54
CA VAL A 30 18.44 5.07 -12.32
C VAL A 30 18.93 3.67 -12.67
N PHE A 31 18.29 2.99 -13.63
CA PHE A 31 18.68 1.65 -14.08
C PHE A 31 20.04 1.59 -14.76
N THR A 32 20.53 2.67 -15.41
CA THR A 32 21.79 2.64 -16.16
C THR A 32 23.03 2.82 -15.31
N ASN A 33 22.94 3.29 -14.06
CA ASN A 33 24.09 3.56 -13.20
C ASN A 33 24.40 2.48 -12.15
N GLU A 34 23.56 1.49 -11.93
CA GLU A 34 23.78 0.47 -10.89
C GLU A 34 23.95 -0.98 -11.38
N VAL A 35 24.02 -1.22 -12.69
CA VAL A 35 24.30 -2.59 -13.22
C VAL A 35 25.74 -3.05 -12.92
N ALA A 36 26.59 -2.22 -12.35
CA ALA A 36 28.01 -2.49 -12.17
C ALA A 36 28.47 -2.80 -10.73
N ALA A 37 27.61 -3.03 -9.76
CA ALA A 37 28.09 -3.45 -8.43
C ALA A 37 26.99 -4.10 -7.58
N GLN A 38 26.85 -5.37 -7.64
CA GLN A 38 26.81 -6.25 -6.46
C GLN A 38 26.37 -7.66 -6.90
N GLU A 39 27.30 -8.60 -6.91
CA GLU A 39 26.97 -10.02 -6.72
C GLU A 39 26.33 -10.19 -5.34
N ARG A 40 25.08 -9.80 -5.21
CA ARG A 40 24.23 -10.29 -4.12
C ARG A 40 24.10 -11.78 -4.38
N ARG A 41 24.74 -12.57 -3.55
CA ARG A 41 24.46 -14.00 -3.49
C ARG A 41 22.95 -14.14 -3.44
N CYS A 42 22.34 -14.75 -4.44
CA CYS A 42 20.92 -15.02 -4.51
C CYS A 42 20.57 -16.00 -3.39
N ARG A 43 20.47 -15.51 -2.17
CA ARG A 43 20.02 -16.29 -1.02
C ARG A 43 18.51 -16.18 -0.97
N ALA A 44 17.84 -17.31 -1.01
CA ALA A 44 16.41 -17.39 -0.77
C ALA A 44 16.14 -17.25 0.73
N GLU A 45 15.20 -16.39 1.09
CA GLU A 45 14.79 -16.15 2.47
C GLU A 45 13.29 -16.36 2.60
N PHE A 46 12.89 -17.07 3.66
CA PHE A 46 11.50 -17.26 4.05
C PHE A 46 11.24 -16.51 5.35
N GLY A 47 10.14 -15.79 5.40
CA GLY A 47 9.65 -15.12 6.59
C GLY A 47 8.21 -15.52 6.88
N GLY A 48 7.83 -15.45 8.13
CA GLY A 48 6.45 -15.65 8.56
C GLY A 48 6.22 -15.03 9.92
N GLY A 49 5.00 -14.55 10.14
CA GLY A 49 4.62 -13.90 11.39
C GLY A 49 3.12 -13.81 11.53
N ALA A 50 2.69 -13.28 12.66
CA ALA A 50 1.30 -12.92 12.88
C ALA A 50 1.21 -11.80 13.90
N ASP A 51 0.29 -10.87 13.68
CA ASP A 51 -0.02 -9.78 14.60
C ASP A 51 -1.44 -9.97 15.18
N ILE A 52 -1.61 -9.49 16.41
CA ILE A 52 -2.93 -9.28 17.01
C ILE A 52 -3.04 -7.79 17.27
N VAL A 53 -4.00 -7.16 16.63
CA VAL A 53 -4.21 -5.71 16.70
C VAL A 53 -5.56 -5.39 17.33
N SER A 54 -5.64 -4.32 18.11
CA SER A 54 -6.90 -3.87 18.72
C SER A 54 -7.85 -3.23 17.70
N ASN A 55 -7.30 -2.66 16.65
CA ASN A 55 -8.02 -2.13 15.51
C ASN A 55 -7.15 -2.32 14.27
N TYR A 56 -7.75 -2.74 13.17
CA TYR A 56 -7.12 -2.71 11.87
C TYR A 56 -7.32 -1.32 11.25
N MET A 57 -6.22 -0.60 11.12
CA MET A 57 -6.20 0.72 10.48
C MET A 57 -5.50 0.63 9.13
N TRP A 58 -6.11 1.17 8.10
CA TRP A 58 -5.54 1.25 6.75
C TRP A 58 -5.62 2.68 6.24
N ARG A 59 -4.49 3.36 6.07
CA ARG A 59 -4.40 4.74 5.54
C ARG A 59 -5.39 5.71 6.19
N GLY A 60 -5.44 5.74 7.51
CA GLY A 60 -6.36 6.60 8.27
C GLY A 60 -7.81 6.11 8.34
N LEU A 61 -8.14 4.97 7.73
CA LEU A 61 -9.45 4.33 7.82
C LEU A 61 -9.41 3.17 8.81
N ARG A 62 -10.46 3.04 9.61
CA ARG A 62 -10.65 1.87 10.45
C ARG A 62 -11.43 0.82 9.67
N GLU A 63 -10.73 -0.23 9.24
CA GLU A 63 -11.31 -1.33 8.48
C GLU A 63 -11.99 -2.36 9.38
N ALA A 64 -11.37 -2.68 10.53
CA ALA A 64 -11.90 -3.68 11.44
C ALA A 64 -11.54 -3.39 12.90
N GLY A 65 -12.16 -4.14 13.84
CA GLY A 65 -11.84 -4.16 15.25
C GLY A 65 -10.62 -5.02 15.58
N VAL A 66 -10.71 -5.73 16.72
CA VAL A 66 -9.65 -6.67 17.13
C VAL A 66 -9.49 -7.74 16.05
N SER A 67 -8.28 -7.83 15.49
CA SER A 67 -7.99 -8.67 14.34
C SER A 67 -6.72 -9.50 14.53
N PHE A 68 -6.73 -10.69 13.92
CA PHE A 68 -5.56 -11.56 13.73
C PHE A 68 -5.04 -11.40 12.30
N GLN A 69 -3.74 -11.12 12.16
CA GLN A 69 -3.12 -10.75 10.90
C GLN A 69 -1.88 -11.60 10.61
N PRO A 70 -2.05 -12.82 10.04
CA PRO A 70 -0.93 -13.67 9.64
C PRO A 70 -0.23 -13.16 8.39
N SER A 71 1.07 -13.43 8.27
CA SER A 71 1.88 -13.11 7.11
C SER A 71 2.88 -14.21 6.77
N LEU A 72 3.15 -14.35 5.47
CA LEU A 72 4.22 -15.21 4.92
C LEU A 72 4.94 -14.41 3.84
N SER A 73 6.25 -14.59 3.75
CA SER A 73 7.05 -13.97 2.70
C SER A 73 8.13 -14.89 2.17
N PHE A 74 8.49 -14.69 0.93
CA PHE A 74 9.63 -15.31 0.26
C PHE A 74 10.36 -14.24 -0.53
N SER A 75 11.69 -14.20 -0.42
CA SER A 75 12.51 -13.28 -1.21
C SER A 75 13.73 -13.96 -1.79
N VAL A 76 14.17 -13.49 -2.95
CA VAL A 76 15.40 -13.88 -3.61
C VAL A 76 16.00 -12.70 -4.35
N GLY A 77 17.21 -12.29 -3.96
CA GLY A 77 17.84 -11.10 -4.50
C GLY A 77 17.02 -9.84 -4.22
N ALA A 78 16.63 -9.14 -5.27
CA ALA A 78 15.78 -7.94 -5.20
C ALA A 78 14.27 -8.23 -5.25
N PHE A 79 13.89 -9.48 -5.45
CA PHE A 79 12.51 -9.89 -5.68
C PHE A 79 11.88 -10.45 -4.41
N SER A 80 10.64 -10.10 -4.14
CA SER A 80 9.88 -10.70 -3.04
C SER A 80 8.42 -10.93 -3.41
N ILE A 81 7.84 -11.95 -2.79
CA ILE A 81 6.41 -12.20 -2.78
C ILE A 81 5.97 -12.34 -1.33
N ALA A 82 4.84 -11.75 -0.99
CA ALA A 82 4.27 -11.84 0.34
C ALA A 82 2.77 -12.12 0.25
N ALA A 83 2.29 -12.93 1.19
CA ALA A 83 0.88 -13.12 1.48
C ALA A 83 0.61 -12.57 2.87
N TRP A 84 -0.40 -11.73 3.01
CA TRP A 84 -0.87 -11.21 4.27
C TRP A 84 -2.38 -11.38 4.36
N GLY A 85 -2.90 -11.56 5.54
CA GLY A 85 -4.34 -11.65 5.75
C GLY A 85 -4.77 -10.93 7.01
N SER A 86 -6.05 -10.60 7.10
CA SER A 86 -6.68 -10.05 8.30
C SER A 86 -8.05 -10.65 8.50
N THR A 87 -8.36 -11.05 9.73
CA THR A 87 -9.71 -11.46 10.13
C THR A 87 -10.01 -10.90 11.50
N ASP A 88 -11.15 -10.22 11.64
CA ASP A 88 -11.58 -9.76 12.94
C ASP A 88 -12.32 -10.87 13.72
N PHE A 89 -12.52 -10.65 15.01
CA PHE A 89 -13.25 -11.58 15.88
C PHE A 89 -14.75 -11.25 16.00
N ALA A 90 -15.27 -10.35 15.17
CA ALA A 90 -16.68 -9.98 15.17
C ALA A 90 -17.55 -11.05 14.50
N ALA A 91 -18.83 -11.10 14.87
CA ALA A 91 -19.78 -12.06 14.29
C ALA A 91 -20.03 -11.87 12.78
N ALA A 92 -19.91 -10.61 12.31
CA ALA A 92 -19.93 -10.24 10.89
C ALA A 92 -18.50 -9.88 10.48
N SER A 93 -17.63 -10.87 10.36
CA SER A 93 -16.19 -10.68 10.28
C SER A 93 -15.75 -10.02 8.99
N TYR A 94 -14.95 -8.95 9.10
CA TYR A 94 -14.11 -8.44 8.03
C TYR A 94 -13.00 -9.46 7.73
N ARG A 95 -12.79 -9.73 6.46
CA ARG A 95 -11.71 -10.62 6.00
C ARG A 95 -11.00 -10.00 4.82
N GLU A 96 -9.70 -10.04 4.87
CA GLU A 96 -8.83 -9.55 3.80
C GLU A 96 -7.70 -10.55 3.55
N MET A 97 -7.29 -10.65 2.31
CA MET A 97 -6.13 -11.42 1.88
C MET A 97 -5.41 -10.66 0.78
N ASP A 98 -4.16 -10.32 1.02
CA ASP A 98 -3.31 -9.60 0.09
C ASP A 98 -2.19 -10.49 -0.41
N LEU A 99 -1.98 -10.46 -1.73
CA LEU A 99 -0.80 -11.03 -2.37
C LEU A 99 0.01 -9.90 -2.99
N THR A 100 1.22 -9.68 -2.48
CA THR A 100 2.09 -8.61 -2.94
C THR A 100 3.34 -9.17 -3.61
N LEU A 101 3.62 -8.66 -4.80
CA LEU A 101 4.85 -8.83 -5.52
C LEU A 101 5.66 -7.55 -5.40
N ALA A 102 6.95 -7.63 -5.04
CA ALA A 102 7.79 -6.45 -4.95
C ALA A 102 9.17 -6.67 -5.56
N TYR A 103 9.79 -5.58 -6.00
CA TYR A 103 11.12 -5.53 -6.57
C TYR A 103 11.87 -4.29 -6.10
N GLY A 104 12.99 -4.49 -5.41
CA GLY A 104 13.83 -3.43 -4.88
C GLY A 104 14.94 -3.01 -5.84
N VAL A 105 15.06 -1.73 -6.12
CA VAL A 105 16.12 -1.14 -6.95
C VAL A 105 16.78 0.01 -6.21
N GLY A 106 17.93 -0.26 -5.60
CA GLY A 106 18.60 0.74 -4.78
C GLY A 106 17.69 1.29 -3.67
N PRO A 107 17.41 2.59 -3.63
CA PRO A 107 16.53 3.20 -2.63
C PRO A 107 15.03 3.11 -2.98
N VAL A 108 14.68 2.48 -4.10
CA VAL A 108 13.30 2.42 -4.62
C VAL A 108 12.77 1.01 -4.54
N ASP A 109 11.55 0.85 -3.98
CA ASP A 109 10.77 -0.37 -4.01
C ASP A 109 9.56 -0.18 -4.92
N LEU A 110 9.38 -1.10 -5.85
CA LEU A 110 8.20 -1.21 -6.70
C LEU A 110 7.33 -2.35 -6.19
N SER A 111 6.02 -2.19 -6.19
CA SER A 111 5.09 -3.23 -5.76
C SER A 111 3.87 -3.34 -6.65
N LEU A 112 3.31 -4.54 -6.69
CA LEU A 112 2.00 -4.84 -7.24
C LEU A 112 1.28 -5.74 -6.24
N ALA A 113 0.15 -5.28 -5.72
CA ALA A 113 -0.64 -6.00 -4.74
C ALA A 113 -2.02 -6.36 -5.31
N ASP A 114 -2.44 -7.59 -5.07
CA ASP A 114 -3.83 -8.01 -5.19
C ASP A 114 -4.45 -8.02 -3.79
N ILE A 115 -5.33 -7.10 -3.54
CA ILE A 115 -6.02 -6.87 -2.28
C ILE A 115 -7.43 -7.44 -2.43
N TYR A 116 -7.74 -8.50 -1.68
CA TYR A 116 -9.05 -9.15 -1.70
C TYR A 116 -9.77 -8.92 -0.37
N CYS A 117 -10.75 -8.00 -0.38
CA CYS A 117 -11.52 -7.64 0.80
C CYS A 117 -12.94 -8.21 0.72
N VAL A 118 -13.33 -8.96 1.75
CA VAL A 118 -14.71 -9.42 1.95
C VAL A 118 -15.29 -8.65 3.13
N SER A 119 -16.22 -7.75 2.84
CA SER A 119 -16.97 -7.02 3.86
C SER A 119 -17.95 -7.93 4.61
N PRO A 120 -18.41 -7.50 5.81
CA PRO A 120 -19.36 -8.29 6.61
C PRO A 120 -20.61 -8.71 5.85
N ALA A 121 -21.17 -9.83 6.28
CA ALA A 121 -22.33 -10.51 5.70
C ALA A 121 -23.48 -9.55 5.34
N GLY A 122 -23.97 -9.64 4.10
CA GLY A 122 -25.11 -8.88 3.60
C GLY A 122 -24.82 -8.00 2.38
N GLU A 123 -23.58 -7.75 2.03
CA GLU A 123 -23.24 -7.10 0.77
C GLU A 123 -23.14 -8.13 -0.37
N LYS A 124 -23.57 -7.73 -1.58
CA LYS A 124 -23.55 -8.58 -2.79
C LYS A 124 -22.16 -9.14 -3.14
N ARG A 125 -21.09 -8.67 -2.48
CA ARG A 125 -19.70 -9.11 -2.66
C ARG A 125 -19.44 -10.51 -2.11
N ASP A 126 -20.22 -11.00 -1.14
CA ASP A 126 -20.05 -12.33 -0.54
C ASP A 126 -20.28 -13.49 -1.53
N SER A 127 -20.88 -13.21 -2.70
CA SER A 127 -21.11 -14.21 -3.74
C SER A 127 -19.91 -14.44 -4.67
N TYR A 128 -18.85 -13.63 -4.57
CA TYR A 128 -17.65 -13.79 -5.39
C TYR A 128 -16.62 -14.66 -4.70
N GLY A 129 -16.29 -15.79 -5.28
CA GLY A 129 -15.13 -16.58 -4.84
C GLY A 129 -13.82 -15.85 -5.15
N TYR A 130 -12.75 -16.22 -4.43
CA TYR A 130 -11.41 -15.63 -4.58
C TYR A 130 -10.92 -15.55 -6.04
N PHE A 131 -11.21 -16.53 -6.89
CA PHE A 131 -10.78 -16.53 -8.29
C PHE A 131 -11.73 -15.80 -9.26
N SER A 132 -12.62 -14.96 -8.75
CA SER A 132 -13.56 -14.19 -9.55
C SER A 132 -13.08 -12.74 -9.74
N PHE A 133 -12.45 -12.43 -10.86
CA PHE A 133 -11.86 -11.12 -11.18
C PHE A 133 -12.75 -10.23 -12.06
N GLY A 134 -14.06 -10.43 -12.06
CA GLY A 134 -15.01 -9.62 -12.83
C GLY A 134 -15.21 -8.20 -12.31
N LYS A 135 -15.92 -7.37 -13.09
CA LYS A 135 -16.38 -6.05 -12.63
C LYS A 135 -17.30 -6.24 -11.41
N GLY A 136 -16.98 -5.58 -10.30
CA GLY A 136 -17.71 -5.74 -9.04
C GLY A 136 -17.12 -6.81 -8.12
N SER A 137 -16.06 -7.49 -8.54
CA SER A 137 -15.25 -8.37 -7.69
C SER A 137 -14.68 -7.60 -6.49
N PRO A 138 -14.51 -8.25 -5.33
CA PRO A 138 -13.84 -7.67 -4.17
C PRO A 138 -12.33 -7.50 -4.33
N HIS A 139 -11.74 -7.92 -5.46
CA HIS A 139 -10.33 -7.70 -5.77
C HIS A 139 -10.04 -6.24 -6.12
N ARG A 140 -8.92 -5.75 -5.62
CA ARG A 140 -8.31 -4.47 -5.99
C ARG A 140 -6.82 -4.69 -6.29
N ILE A 141 -6.42 -4.40 -7.52
CA ILE A 141 -5.02 -4.46 -7.91
C ILE A 141 -4.42 -3.06 -7.74
N GLU A 142 -3.40 -2.95 -6.92
CA GLU A 142 -2.73 -1.70 -6.62
C GLU A 142 -1.25 -1.77 -7.01
N ALA A 143 -0.77 -0.77 -7.75
CA ALA A 143 0.66 -0.55 -7.99
C ALA A 143 1.19 0.45 -6.98
N GLY A 144 2.40 0.20 -6.49
CA GLY A 144 3.09 1.05 -5.53
C GLY A 144 4.53 1.36 -5.93
N ILE A 145 4.98 2.53 -5.52
CA ILE A 145 6.37 2.93 -5.53
C ILE A 145 6.70 3.57 -4.19
N ARG A 146 7.80 3.13 -3.56
CA ARG A 146 8.37 3.73 -2.35
C ARG A 146 9.80 4.15 -2.63
N TRP A 147 10.16 5.34 -2.24
CA TRP A 147 11.50 5.86 -2.39
C TRP A 147 12.01 6.40 -1.06
N ARG A 148 13.06 5.77 -0.53
CA ARG A 148 13.82 6.28 0.61
C ARG A 148 14.87 7.26 0.09
N ILE A 149 14.76 8.54 0.44
CA ILE A 149 15.58 9.62 -0.14
C ILE A 149 17.08 9.35 0.08
N SER A 150 17.48 9.09 1.34
CA SER A 150 18.86 8.71 1.66
C SER A 150 18.94 8.10 3.07
N GLU A 151 20.09 7.52 3.40
CA GLU A 151 20.35 7.05 4.78
C GLU A 151 20.50 8.21 5.78
N GLN A 152 21.03 9.35 5.33
CA GLN A 152 21.21 10.55 6.16
C GLN A 152 19.90 11.29 6.42
N VAL A 153 19.00 11.25 5.45
CA VAL A 153 17.66 11.82 5.53
C VAL A 153 16.68 10.71 5.18
N PRO A 154 16.28 9.88 6.16
CA PRO A 154 15.52 8.66 5.92
C PRO A 154 14.03 8.93 5.61
N VAL A 155 13.70 10.09 5.04
CA VAL A 155 12.36 10.38 4.54
C VAL A 155 12.00 9.36 3.47
N THR A 156 10.83 8.76 3.59
CA THR A 156 10.24 7.89 2.59
C THR A 156 9.09 8.63 1.91
N LEU A 157 9.10 8.60 0.59
CA LEU A 157 7.99 9.02 -0.25
C LEU A 157 7.35 7.76 -0.83
N ALA A 158 6.04 7.65 -0.72
CA ALA A 158 5.31 6.52 -1.29
C ALA A 158 4.13 6.99 -2.13
N TRP A 159 3.88 6.30 -3.23
CA TRP A 159 2.73 6.51 -4.09
C TRP A 159 2.11 5.17 -4.44
N TYR A 160 0.81 5.08 -4.25
CA TYR A 160 0.02 3.91 -4.58
C TYR A 160 -1.13 4.30 -5.50
N THR A 161 -1.45 3.45 -6.47
CA THR A 161 -2.55 3.68 -7.41
C THR A 161 -3.30 2.40 -7.67
N THR A 162 -4.61 2.43 -7.51
CA THR A 162 -5.50 1.34 -7.90
C THR A 162 -5.54 1.25 -9.42
N LEU A 163 -5.12 0.11 -9.97
CA LEU A 163 -5.16 -0.18 -11.41
C LEU A 163 -6.45 -0.88 -11.80
N PHE A 164 -6.99 -1.71 -10.90
CA PHE A 164 -8.19 -2.51 -11.09
C PHE A 164 -8.93 -2.67 -9.77
N GLY A 165 -10.26 -2.76 -9.82
CA GLY A 165 -11.08 -3.07 -8.64
C GLY A 165 -12.51 -2.56 -8.77
N GLY A 166 -13.44 -3.24 -8.10
CA GLY A 166 -14.87 -2.93 -8.15
C GLY A 166 -15.26 -1.60 -7.49
N SER A 167 -14.46 -1.10 -6.53
CA SER A 167 -14.70 0.17 -5.82
C SER A 167 -14.07 1.40 -6.49
N ASP A 168 -13.21 1.20 -7.50
CA ASP A 168 -12.48 2.29 -8.16
C ASP A 168 -13.27 2.96 -9.30
N TYR A 169 -14.53 3.30 -9.03
CA TYR A 169 -15.41 3.97 -10.01
C TYR A 169 -16.12 5.16 -9.39
N ASN A 170 -16.27 6.25 -10.16
CA ASN A 170 -17.13 7.38 -9.80
C ASN A 170 -18.60 7.11 -10.12
N ALA A 171 -19.48 8.06 -9.75
CA ALA A 171 -20.90 7.98 -9.99
C ALA A 171 -21.28 7.82 -11.49
N ALA A 172 -20.44 8.27 -12.41
CA ALA A 172 -20.61 8.09 -13.84
C ALA A 172 -20.09 6.73 -14.37
N GLY A 173 -19.66 5.84 -13.47
CA GLY A 173 -19.13 4.51 -13.82
C GLY A 173 -17.76 4.54 -14.50
N LYS A 174 -17.01 5.63 -14.37
CA LYS A 174 -15.64 5.75 -14.87
C LYS A 174 -14.65 5.41 -13.79
N ARG A 175 -13.58 4.68 -14.15
CA ARG A 175 -12.46 4.40 -13.26
C ARG A 175 -11.75 5.71 -12.89
N VAL A 176 -11.43 5.85 -11.60
CA VAL A 176 -10.79 7.06 -11.05
C VAL A 176 -9.31 6.89 -10.79
N PHE A 177 -8.79 5.65 -10.80
CA PHE A 177 -7.40 5.33 -10.45
C PHE A 177 -7.07 5.90 -9.07
N ALA A 178 -7.88 5.52 -8.08
CA ALA A 178 -7.74 5.97 -6.70
C ALA A 178 -6.29 5.88 -6.26
N SER A 179 -5.73 7.00 -5.82
CA SER A 179 -4.32 7.09 -5.48
C SER A 179 -4.13 7.63 -4.07
N TYR A 180 -3.00 7.23 -3.46
CA TYR A 180 -2.58 7.66 -2.15
C TYR A 180 -1.11 8.02 -2.19
N PHE A 181 -0.76 9.18 -1.65
CA PHE A 181 0.60 9.65 -1.51
C PHE A 181 0.94 9.79 -0.03
N GLU A 182 2.10 9.31 0.37
CA GLU A 182 2.55 9.35 1.75
C GLU A 182 3.98 9.90 1.84
N ILE A 183 4.20 10.69 2.87
CA ILE A 183 5.52 11.11 3.32
C ILE A 183 5.68 10.57 4.74
N SER A 184 6.70 9.78 5.01
CA SER A 184 7.00 9.30 6.35
C SER A 184 8.47 9.50 6.72
N TYR A 185 8.72 9.62 8.02
CA TYR A 185 10.03 9.81 8.61
C TYR A 185 10.23 8.83 9.76
N PRO A 186 10.99 7.75 9.55
CA PRO A 186 11.37 6.82 10.61
C PRO A 186 12.55 7.38 11.41
N PHE A 187 12.54 7.14 12.71
CA PHE A 187 13.65 7.46 13.60
C PHE A 187 13.64 6.51 14.80
N THR A 188 14.78 6.36 15.48
CA THR A 188 14.89 5.51 16.66
C THR A 188 15.25 6.37 17.87
N PHE A 189 14.54 6.19 18.97
CA PHE A 189 14.82 6.85 20.24
C PHE A 189 14.84 5.83 21.38
N LYS A 190 15.99 5.72 22.07
CA LYS A 190 16.20 4.79 23.20
C LYS A 190 15.79 3.34 22.91
N GLY A 191 16.05 2.86 21.69
CA GLY A 191 15.73 1.48 21.27
C GLY A 191 14.24 1.25 21.02
N ILE A 192 13.47 2.31 20.84
CA ILE A 192 12.09 2.29 20.34
C ILE A 192 12.15 2.83 18.92
N ASP A 193 11.61 2.07 17.98
CA ASP A 193 11.45 2.50 16.59
C ASP A 193 10.20 3.35 16.48
N LEU A 194 10.36 4.53 15.89
CA LEU A 194 9.33 5.55 15.77
C LEU A 194 9.17 5.93 14.30
N GLU A 195 7.95 6.25 13.90
CA GLU A 195 7.67 6.81 12.58
C GLU A 195 6.58 7.86 12.69
N ALA A 196 6.78 8.99 12.03
CA ALA A 196 5.75 9.99 11.82
C ALA A 196 5.44 10.09 10.34
N GLY A 197 4.17 10.17 9.97
CA GLY A 197 3.78 10.22 8.58
C GLY A 197 2.52 11.04 8.32
N ILE A 198 2.39 11.45 7.08
CA ILE A 198 1.22 12.13 6.53
C ILE A 198 0.87 11.52 5.18
N GLY A 199 -0.40 11.14 5.05
CA GLY A 199 -0.96 10.55 3.84
C GLY A 199 -2.05 11.41 3.23
N MET A 200 -2.08 11.47 1.91
CA MET A 200 -2.94 12.34 1.14
C MET A 200 -3.60 11.59 -0.01
N VAL A 201 -4.83 11.94 -0.30
CA VAL A 201 -5.55 11.51 -1.51
C VAL A 201 -5.54 12.67 -2.49
N PRO A 202 -4.88 12.53 -3.66
CA PRO A 202 -4.59 13.65 -4.56
C PRO A 202 -5.79 14.07 -5.44
N TRP A 203 -6.82 13.24 -5.56
CA TRP A 203 -8.06 13.53 -6.29
C TRP A 203 -9.21 12.70 -5.76
N ASN A 204 -10.43 13.04 -6.16
CA ASN A 204 -11.63 12.35 -5.69
C ASN A 204 -11.58 10.84 -5.98
N ALA A 205 -11.53 10.07 -4.92
CA ALA A 205 -11.49 8.62 -4.91
C ALA A 205 -12.53 8.03 -3.92
N TYR A 206 -13.74 8.59 -3.94
CA TYR A 206 -14.82 8.27 -3.01
C TYR A 206 -15.07 6.75 -2.87
N GLY A 207 -15.06 6.02 -3.96
CA GLY A 207 -15.30 4.58 -3.93
C GLY A 207 -14.28 3.74 -3.15
N VAL A 208 -13.09 4.29 -2.91
CA VAL A 208 -12.01 3.64 -2.14
C VAL A 208 -11.89 4.24 -0.73
N TYR A 209 -11.92 5.57 -0.61
CA TYR A 209 -11.64 6.25 0.65
C TYR A 209 -12.90 6.86 1.34
N GLY A 210 -14.06 6.81 0.68
CA GLY A 210 -15.34 7.23 1.27
C GLY A 210 -15.55 8.74 1.38
N ILE A 211 -14.63 9.58 0.84
CA ILE A 211 -14.66 11.04 0.95
C ILE A 211 -14.80 11.65 -0.43
N ASP A 212 -15.83 12.51 -0.60
CA ASP A 212 -16.14 13.20 -1.85
C ASP A 212 -15.44 14.56 -1.91
N ARG A 213 -14.11 14.52 -2.09
CA ARG A 213 -13.24 15.70 -2.25
C ARG A 213 -12.16 15.43 -3.27
N ASP A 214 -11.67 16.48 -3.95
CA ASP A 214 -10.61 16.34 -4.94
C ASP A 214 -9.24 16.12 -4.30
N PHE A 215 -8.87 16.92 -3.32
CA PHE A 215 -7.61 16.75 -2.58
C PHE A 215 -7.88 16.87 -1.08
N TYR A 216 -7.29 15.97 -0.30
CA TYR A 216 -7.35 16.02 1.16
C TYR A 216 -6.24 15.22 1.83
N VAL A 217 -5.94 15.61 3.07
CA VAL A 217 -5.12 14.80 3.97
C VAL A 217 -6.01 13.71 4.55
N GLN A 218 -5.65 12.47 4.28
CA GLN A 218 -6.41 11.29 4.68
C GLN A 218 -5.92 10.73 6.01
N ASP A 219 -4.63 10.85 6.29
CA ASP A 219 -3.99 10.24 7.43
C ASP A 219 -2.86 11.10 7.97
N VAL A 220 -2.84 11.30 9.27
CA VAL A 220 -1.68 11.80 10.02
C VAL A 220 -1.41 10.77 11.11
N HIS A 221 -0.28 10.10 11.03
CA HIS A 221 0.00 9.00 11.94
C HIS A 221 1.33 9.13 12.66
N PHE A 222 1.37 8.51 13.83
CA PHE A 222 2.57 8.31 14.61
C PHE A 222 2.60 6.86 15.11
N ASN A 223 3.65 6.16 14.72
CA ASN A 223 3.88 4.76 15.07
C ASN A 223 5.03 4.65 16.06
N ALA A 224 4.93 3.72 17.00
CA ALA A 224 5.99 3.37 17.92
C ALA A 224 6.01 1.86 18.12
N GLY A 225 7.21 1.26 18.09
CA GLY A 225 7.36 -0.17 18.24
C GLY A 225 8.69 -0.56 18.85
N ARG A 226 8.73 -1.74 19.43
CA ARG A 226 9.95 -2.36 19.89
C ARG A 226 9.89 -3.87 19.69
N ASN A 227 10.97 -4.43 19.14
CA ASN A 227 11.13 -5.85 18.91
C ASN A 227 12.19 -6.44 19.83
N TRP A 228 11.98 -7.69 20.26
CA TRP A 228 12.94 -8.50 21.00
C TRP A 228 13.20 -9.79 20.24
N ARG A 229 14.47 -10.09 20.01
CA ARG A 229 14.91 -11.31 19.37
C ARG A 229 15.36 -12.32 20.42
N PHE A 230 14.86 -13.55 20.31
CA PHE A 230 15.22 -14.64 21.20
C PHE A 230 16.21 -15.59 20.48
N GLU A 231 17.50 -15.40 20.72
CA GLU A 231 18.55 -16.16 20.02
C GLU A 231 18.45 -17.69 20.22
N GLY A 232 17.93 -18.15 21.37
CA GLY A 232 17.74 -19.57 21.68
C GLY A 232 16.56 -20.25 20.97
N LEU A 233 15.70 -19.51 20.26
CA LEU A 233 14.46 -20.00 19.65
C LEU A 233 14.44 -19.82 18.13
N ALA A 234 15.50 -20.23 17.44
CA ALA A 234 15.59 -20.22 15.98
C ALA A 234 15.27 -18.84 15.34
N GLY A 235 15.60 -17.74 16.03
CA GLY A 235 15.36 -16.40 15.52
C GLY A 235 13.93 -15.90 15.72
N LEU A 236 13.18 -16.46 16.66
CA LEU A 236 11.85 -15.94 17.03
C LEU A 236 11.98 -14.49 17.47
N GLU A 237 11.15 -13.62 16.90
CA GLU A 237 11.01 -12.23 17.31
C GLU A 237 9.62 -12.01 17.92
N PHE A 238 9.57 -11.21 18.97
CA PHE A 238 8.35 -10.71 19.57
C PHE A 238 8.38 -9.18 19.55
N GLY A 239 7.30 -8.56 19.09
CA GLY A 239 7.18 -7.12 19.02
C GLY A 239 5.94 -6.60 19.74
N ILE A 240 6.06 -5.40 20.27
CA ILE A 240 4.92 -4.59 20.71
C ILE A 240 4.96 -3.31 19.91
N PHE A 241 3.84 -2.94 19.33
CA PHE A 241 3.70 -1.68 18.61
C PHE A 241 2.39 -0.97 18.96
N THR A 242 2.38 0.32 18.76
CA THR A 242 1.20 1.18 18.85
C THR A 242 1.20 2.16 17.69
N SER A 243 0.03 2.50 17.23
CA SER A 243 -0.19 3.50 16.19
C SER A 243 -1.28 4.45 16.65
N VAL A 244 -1.04 5.74 16.47
CA VAL A 244 -2.06 6.78 16.57
C VAL A 244 -2.25 7.33 15.16
N SER A 245 -3.48 7.25 14.66
CA SER A 245 -3.86 7.75 13.35
C SER A 245 -5.02 8.72 13.52
N TRP A 246 -4.92 9.85 12.84
CA TRP A 246 -5.95 10.87 12.76
C TRP A 246 -6.28 11.13 11.30
N ASN A 247 -7.57 10.97 10.97
CA ASN A 247 -8.11 11.33 9.66
C ASN A 247 -8.74 12.73 9.77
N PRO A 248 -8.12 13.78 9.20
CA PRO A 248 -8.63 15.14 9.28
C PRO A 248 -9.70 15.49 8.23
N ALA A 249 -10.03 14.58 7.29
CA ALA A 249 -10.92 14.83 6.15
C ALA A 249 -12.40 14.65 6.46
#